data_2b6e7ddcf468c3e7ba0dba8d7dc9858f
#
_entry.id   2b6e7ddcf468c3e7ba0dba8d7dc9858f
#
_cell.length_a   1.000
_cell.length_b   1.000
_cell.length_c   1.000
_cell.angle_alpha   90.00
_cell.angle_beta   90.00
_cell.angle_gamma   90.00
#
_symmetry.space_group_name_H-M   'P 1'
#
loop_
_entity.id
_entity.type
_entity.pdbx_description
1 polymer ?
#
loop_
_entity_poly.entity_id
_entity_poly.type
_entity_poly.pdbx_seq_one_letter_code
_entity_poly.pdbx_strand_id
1 'polypeptide(L)'
;MIDPGALAAQITKLTVESMKAHNADRTGTLRLIKTALMNKAVEKNAALTPAEEQQTLATMIKQRRDSIEQFTKGNRPELAAKEAEEIVIIEEFLPKALDEAGLRALVDEAVAEQTAALGHKPAPKEMGLVMKAVQAKIQASGARAEGKVVSELVKAALAG
;
A
#
# COMPACT_ATOMS: atom_id res chain seq x y z
N MET A 1 -10.01 18.32 -19.93
CA MET A 1 -8.98 17.37 -19.46
C MET A 1 -9.19 17.18 -17.96
N ILE A 2 -9.23 15.94 -17.50
CA ILE A 2 -9.41 15.64 -16.09
C ILE A 2 -8.06 15.80 -15.38
N ASP A 3 -8.05 16.58 -14.29
CA ASP A 3 -6.86 16.70 -13.43
C ASP A 3 -6.71 15.39 -12.64
N PRO A 4 -5.60 14.66 -12.80
CA PRO A 4 -5.40 13.40 -12.08
C PRO A 4 -5.02 13.56 -10.60
N GLY A 5 -4.93 14.79 -10.08
CA GLY A 5 -4.64 15.08 -8.68
C GLY A 5 -3.21 15.58 -8.40
N ALA A 6 -2.96 15.91 -7.14
CA ALA A 6 -1.70 16.53 -6.72
C ALA A 6 -0.49 15.61 -6.89
N LEU A 7 -0.66 14.31 -6.67
CA LEU A 7 0.42 13.33 -6.83
C LEU A 7 0.90 13.26 -8.28
N ALA A 8 -0.01 13.28 -9.25
CA ALA A 8 0.37 13.24 -10.66
C ALA A 8 1.17 14.48 -11.09
N ALA A 9 0.87 15.65 -10.53
CA ALA A 9 1.65 16.87 -10.75
C ALA A 9 3.07 16.73 -10.18
N GLN A 10 3.20 16.20 -8.98
CA GLN A 10 4.49 15.89 -8.36
C GLN A 10 5.29 14.89 -9.21
N ILE A 11 4.67 13.80 -9.65
CA ILE A 11 5.29 12.78 -10.50
C ILE A 11 5.78 13.38 -11.81
N THR A 12 5.03 14.28 -12.42
CA THR A 12 5.45 14.98 -13.66
C THR A 12 6.75 15.75 -13.44
N LYS A 13 6.87 16.48 -12.35
CA LYS A 13 8.05 17.24 -11.98
C LYS A 13 9.26 16.32 -11.78
N LEU A 14 9.09 15.26 -10.99
CA LEU A 14 10.14 14.27 -10.73
C LEU A 14 10.56 13.52 -11.99
N THR A 15 9.65 13.30 -12.93
CA THR A 15 9.96 12.70 -14.24
C THR A 15 10.96 13.57 -15.01
N VAL A 16 10.74 14.89 -15.04
CA VAL A 16 11.65 15.82 -15.71
C VAL A 16 13.03 15.82 -15.02
N GLU A 17 13.06 15.81 -13.71
CA GLU A 17 14.31 15.75 -12.94
C GLU A 17 15.06 14.44 -13.21
N SER A 18 14.37 13.32 -13.25
CA SER A 18 14.96 12.01 -13.57
C SER A 18 15.50 11.94 -14.99
N MET A 19 14.83 12.56 -15.95
CA MET A 19 15.32 12.68 -17.33
C MET A 19 16.60 13.49 -17.41
N LYS A 20 16.67 14.61 -16.68
CA LYS A 20 17.89 15.42 -16.61
C LYS A 20 19.06 14.69 -15.97
N ALA A 21 18.77 13.81 -15.01
CA ALA A 21 19.75 12.95 -14.35
C ALA A 21 20.13 11.71 -15.19
N HIS A 22 19.55 11.55 -16.38
CA HIS A 22 19.75 10.38 -17.25
C HIS A 22 19.43 9.04 -16.58
N ASN A 23 18.49 9.03 -15.63
CA ASN A 23 18.03 7.81 -14.96
C ASN A 23 16.82 7.23 -15.71
N ALA A 24 17.10 6.41 -16.70
CA ALA A 24 16.06 5.84 -17.59
C ALA A 24 15.06 4.94 -16.85
N ASP A 25 15.53 4.11 -15.92
CA ASP A 25 14.69 3.18 -15.17
C ASP A 25 13.71 3.92 -14.26
N ARG A 26 14.22 4.91 -13.51
CA ARG A 26 13.36 5.76 -12.68
C ARG A 26 12.35 6.55 -13.53
N THR A 27 12.81 7.11 -14.64
CA THR A 27 11.93 7.85 -15.57
C THR A 27 10.80 6.96 -16.09
N GLY A 28 11.12 5.73 -16.48
CA GLY A 28 10.13 4.76 -16.94
C GLY A 28 9.09 4.43 -15.88
N THR A 29 9.52 4.16 -14.66
CA THR A 29 8.62 3.85 -13.53
C THR A 29 7.73 5.04 -13.18
N LEU A 30 8.28 6.25 -13.11
CA LEU A 30 7.50 7.46 -12.85
C LEU A 30 6.41 7.69 -13.92
N ARG A 31 6.72 7.43 -15.18
CA ARG A 31 5.72 7.50 -16.27
C ARG A 31 4.61 6.48 -16.10
N LEU A 32 4.94 5.25 -15.68
CA LEU A 32 3.94 4.23 -15.40
C LEU A 32 3.01 4.63 -14.25
N ILE A 33 3.55 5.20 -13.18
CA ILE A 33 2.76 5.73 -12.05
C ILE A 33 1.80 6.80 -12.57
N LYS A 34 2.29 7.77 -13.31
CA LYS A 34 1.47 8.84 -13.87
C LYS A 34 0.34 8.29 -14.74
N THR A 35 0.65 7.33 -15.61
CA THR A 35 -0.34 6.68 -16.47
C THR A 35 -1.42 5.98 -15.66
N ALA A 36 -1.06 5.26 -14.61
CA ALA A 36 -2.01 4.58 -13.73
C ALA A 36 -2.95 5.58 -13.03
N LEU A 37 -2.41 6.67 -12.52
CA LEU A 37 -3.21 7.74 -11.88
C LEU A 37 -4.15 8.40 -12.88
N MET A 38 -3.68 8.71 -14.08
CA MET A 38 -4.51 9.30 -15.13
C MET A 38 -5.64 8.37 -15.56
N ASN A 39 -5.34 7.09 -15.78
CA ASN A 39 -6.34 6.10 -16.14
C ASN A 39 -7.43 5.98 -15.06
N LYS A 40 -7.03 5.99 -13.79
CA LYS A 40 -7.98 5.93 -12.68
C LYS A 40 -8.84 7.19 -12.58
N ALA A 41 -8.27 8.36 -12.80
CA ALA A 41 -9.02 9.62 -12.83
C ALA A 41 -10.02 9.66 -13.99
N VAL A 42 -9.63 9.16 -15.17
CA VAL A 42 -10.52 9.05 -16.33
C VAL A 42 -11.66 8.06 -16.07
N GLU A 43 -11.36 6.88 -15.50
CA GLU A 43 -12.37 5.89 -15.12
C GLU A 43 -13.40 6.49 -14.15
N LYS A 44 -12.91 7.25 -13.16
CA LYS A 44 -13.75 7.95 -12.18
C LYS A 44 -14.49 9.15 -12.79
N ASN A 45 -13.99 9.71 -13.87
CA ASN A 45 -14.42 10.98 -14.47
C ASN A 45 -14.29 12.18 -13.50
N ALA A 46 -13.27 12.15 -12.64
CA ALA A 46 -12.98 13.21 -11.66
C ALA A 46 -11.54 13.10 -11.15
N ALA A 47 -11.04 14.16 -10.50
CA ALA A 47 -9.77 14.13 -9.81
C ALA A 47 -9.76 13.04 -8.72
N LEU A 48 -8.58 12.45 -8.49
CA LEU A 48 -8.40 11.45 -7.44
C LEU A 48 -8.25 12.14 -6.08
N THR A 49 -8.84 11.53 -5.07
CA THR A 49 -8.55 11.87 -3.68
C THR A 49 -7.20 11.27 -3.26
N PRO A 50 -6.54 11.78 -2.21
CA PRO A 50 -5.31 11.18 -1.70
C PRO A 50 -5.45 9.68 -1.39
N ALA A 51 -6.58 9.24 -0.87
CA ALA A 51 -6.86 7.83 -0.61
C ALA A 51 -6.91 7.00 -1.91
N GLU A 52 -7.51 7.52 -2.97
CA GLU A 52 -7.57 6.87 -4.28
C GLU A 52 -6.21 6.84 -4.98
N GLU A 53 -5.40 7.89 -4.82
CA GLU A 53 -4.01 7.90 -5.28
C GLU A 53 -3.21 6.77 -4.60
N GLN A 54 -3.30 6.65 -3.28
CA GLN A 54 -2.63 5.60 -2.51
C GLN A 54 -3.12 4.21 -2.91
N GLN A 55 -4.43 4.04 -3.11
CA GLN A 55 -5.00 2.76 -3.55
C GLN A 55 -4.49 2.36 -4.94
N THR A 56 -4.35 3.31 -5.85
CA THR A 56 -3.80 3.07 -7.18
C THR A 56 -2.35 2.59 -7.09
N LEU A 57 -1.53 3.21 -6.26
CA LEU A 57 -0.15 2.80 -6.03
C LEU A 57 -0.06 1.43 -5.37
N ALA A 58 -0.91 1.15 -4.38
CA ALA A 58 -0.96 -0.16 -3.72
C ALA A 58 -1.31 -1.29 -4.72
N THR A 59 -2.23 -1.03 -5.64
CA THR A 59 -2.58 -1.96 -6.71
C THR A 59 -1.39 -2.21 -7.64
N MET A 60 -0.64 -1.17 -8.01
CA MET A 60 0.56 -1.30 -8.82
C MET A 60 1.63 -2.17 -8.14
N ILE A 61 1.81 -2.01 -6.84
CA ILE A 61 2.75 -2.83 -6.05
C ILE A 61 2.30 -4.29 -6.01
N LYS A 62 1.02 -4.54 -5.77
CA LYS A 62 0.47 -5.90 -5.77
C LYS A 62 0.70 -6.60 -7.10
N GLN A 63 0.42 -5.94 -8.21
CA GLN A 63 0.64 -6.48 -9.55
C GLN A 63 2.11 -6.85 -9.77
N ARG A 64 3.04 -6.02 -9.30
CA ARG A 64 4.47 -6.29 -9.40
C ARG A 64 4.93 -7.44 -8.52
N ARG A 65 4.37 -7.58 -7.33
CA ARG A 65 4.64 -8.75 -6.46
C ARG A 65 4.17 -10.04 -7.10
N ASP A 66 2.99 -10.04 -7.71
CA ASP A 66 2.49 -11.19 -8.47
C ASP A 66 3.42 -11.52 -9.65
N SER A 67 3.91 -10.50 -10.36
CA SER A 67 4.88 -10.67 -11.44
C SER A 67 6.22 -11.24 -10.94
N ILE A 68 6.72 -10.74 -9.81
CA ILE A 68 7.95 -11.27 -9.18
C ILE A 68 7.79 -12.76 -8.88
N GLU A 69 6.66 -13.15 -8.32
CA GLU A 69 6.39 -14.56 -8.03
C GLU A 69 6.40 -15.41 -9.31
N GLN A 70 5.74 -14.94 -10.37
CA GLN A 70 5.71 -15.64 -11.66
C GLN A 70 7.08 -15.72 -12.32
N PHE A 71 7.85 -14.63 -12.32
CA PHE A 71 9.20 -14.63 -12.88
C PHE A 71 10.15 -15.52 -12.09
N THR A 72 10.02 -15.56 -10.78
CA THR A 72 10.81 -16.44 -9.92
C THR A 72 10.50 -17.92 -10.22
N LYS A 73 9.22 -18.26 -10.34
CA LYS A 73 8.80 -19.62 -10.75
C LYS A 73 9.25 -19.99 -12.15
N GLY A 74 9.29 -19.00 -13.05
CA GLY A 74 9.76 -19.16 -14.43
C GLY A 74 11.29 -19.12 -14.59
N ASN A 75 12.04 -19.07 -13.50
CA ASN A 75 13.51 -18.97 -13.50
C ASN A 75 14.03 -17.75 -14.27
N ARG A 76 13.38 -16.61 -14.10
CA ARG A 76 13.74 -15.31 -14.69
C ARG A 76 14.06 -14.27 -13.61
N PRO A 77 15.18 -14.48 -12.86
CA PRO A 77 15.50 -13.60 -11.72
C PRO A 77 15.78 -12.15 -12.14
N GLU A 78 16.28 -11.92 -13.35
CA GLU A 78 16.54 -10.58 -13.88
C GLU A 78 15.24 -9.77 -14.07
N LEU A 79 14.15 -10.42 -14.45
CA LEU A 79 12.85 -9.77 -14.58
C LEU A 79 12.21 -9.54 -13.22
N ALA A 80 12.33 -10.49 -12.30
CA ALA A 80 11.88 -10.33 -10.92
C ALA A 80 12.60 -9.17 -10.22
N ALA A 81 13.91 -9.02 -10.41
CA ALA A 81 14.69 -7.92 -9.87
C ALA A 81 14.22 -6.56 -10.38
N LYS A 82 13.91 -6.45 -11.67
CA LYS A 82 13.38 -5.23 -12.27
C LYS A 82 12.04 -4.82 -11.65
N GLU A 83 11.12 -5.77 -11.48
CA GLU A 83 9.84 -5.51 -10.81
C GLU A 83 10.05 -5.03 -9.36
N ALA A 84 11.01 -5.62 -8.63
CA ALA A 84 11.35 -5.24 -7.27
C ALA A 84 11.90 -3.80 -7.21
N GLU A 85 12.74 -3.40 -8.14
CA GLU A 85 13.26 -2.03 -8.25
C GLU A 85 12.13 -1.02 -8.50
N GLU A 86 11.17 -1.36 -9.34
CA GLU A 86 10.00 -0.53 -9.60
C GLU A 86 9.14 -0.36 -8.34
N ILE A 87 8.97 -1.41 -7.53
CA ILE A 87 8.25 -1.34 -6.24
C ILE A 87 8.91 -0.31 -5.32
N VAL A 88 10.24 -0.32 -5.21
CA VAL A 88 10.96 0.64 -4.36
C VAL A 88 10.65 2.10 -4.76
N ILE A 89 10.58 2.38 -6.05
CA ILE A 89 10.25 3.71 -6.55
C ILE A 89 8.80 4.08 -6.23
N ILE A 90 7.86 3.16 -6.42
CA ILE A 90 6.44 3.39 -6.11
C ILE A 90 6.23 3.65 -4.62
N GLU A 91 6.91 2.90 -3.76
CA GLU A 91 6.83 3.05 -2.30
C GLU A 91 7.27 4.42 -1.78
N GLU A 92 8.10 5.15 -2.52
CA GLU A 92 8.48 6.53 -2.17
C GLU A 92 7.26 7.47 -2.05
N PHE A 93 6.17 7.16 -2.72
CA PHE A 93 4.95 7.99 -2.79
C PHE A 93 3.84 7.50 -1.87
N LEU A 94 4.08 6.44 -1.12
CA LEU A 94 3.15 5.90 -0.13
C LEU A 94 3.57 6.31 1.28
N PRO A 95 2.61 6.38 2.24
CA PRO A 95 2.95 6.50 3.64
C PRO A 95 3.89 5.36 4.05
N LYS A 96 4.78 5.64 5.00
CA LYS A 96 5.70 4.63 5.52
C LYS A 96 4.92 3.44 6.07
N ALA A 97 5.30 2.22 5.67
CA ALA A 97 4.71 1.01 6.23
C ALA A 97 5.10 0.88 7.70
N LEU A 98 4.14 0.47 8.53
CA LEU A 98 4.40 0.08 9.91
C LEU A 98 5.27 -1.17 9.94
N ASP A 99 6.28 -1.18 10.81
CA ASP A 99 7.02 -2.40 11.11
C ASP A 99 6.14 -3.38 11.94
N GLU A 100 6.61 -4.60 12.10
CA GLU A 100 5.85 -5.61 12.84
C GLU A 100 5.58 -5.19 14.29
N ALA A 101 6.55 -4.57 14.98
CA ALA A 101 6.39 -4.10 16.35
C ALA A 101 5.32 -2.99 16.46
N GLY A 102 5.34 -2.02 15.55
CA GLY A 102 4.35 -0.95 15.52
C GLY A 102 2.96 -1.46 15.18
N LEU A 103 2.84 -2.40 14.25
CA LEU A 103 1.58 -3.02 13.88
C LEU A 103 1.02 -3.89 15.02
N ARG A 104 1.86 -4.66 15.68
CA ARG A 104 1.48 -5.48 16.84
C ARG A 104 0.95 -4.62 17.99
N ALA A 105 1.58 -3.48 18.27
CA ALA A 105 1.09 -2.53 19.27
C ALA A 105 -0.33 -2.02 18.95
N LEU A 106 -0.63 -1.70 17.69
CA LEU A 106 -1.97 -1.29 17.26
C LEU A 106 -3.00 -2.42 17.37
N VAL A 107 -2.59 -3.64 17.06
CA VAL A 107 -3.45 -4.84 17.22
C VAL A 107 -3.79 -5.05 18.69
N ASP A 108 -2.81 -5.00 19.59
CA ASP A 108 -3.02 -5.18 21.03
C ASP A 108 -3.93 -4.10 21.59
N GLU A 109 -3.74 -2.86 21.18
CA GLU A 109 -4.60 -1.72 21.55
C GLU A 109 -6.04 -1.92 21.08
N ALA A 110 -6.23 -2.36 19.83
CA ALA A 110 -7.55 -2.65 19.26
C ALA A 110 -8.24 -3.81 20.01
N VAL A 111 -7.53 -4.86 20.34
CA VAL A 111 -8.05 -5.98 21.13
C VAL A 111 -8.48 -5.52 22.52
N ALA A 112 -7.67 -4.68 23.19
CA ALA A 112 -8.02 -4.12 24.50
C ALA A 112 -9.27 -3.26 24.44
N GLU A 113 -9.42 -2.40 23.42
CA GLU A 113 -10.59 -1.56 23.23
C GLU A 113 -11.87 -2.40 22.98
N GLN A 114 -11.76 -3.43 22.12
CA GLN A 114 -12.90 -4.31 21.86
C GLN A 114 -13.25 -5.15 23.10
N THR A 115 -12.28 -5.57 23.87
CA THR A 115 -12.49 -6.27 25.15
C THR A 115 -13.28 -5.39 26.12
N ALA A 116 -12.94 -4.13 26.23
CA ALA A 116 -13.67 -3.18 27.07
C ALA A 116 -15.11 -2.95 26.58
N ALA A 117 -15.30 -2.83 25.25
CA ALA A 117 -16.61 -2.60 24.65
C ALA A 117 -17.54 -3.82 24.76
N LEU A 118 -17.01 -5.04 24.62
CA LEU A 118 -17.76 -6.30 24.64
C LEU A 118 -17.94 -6.88 26.06
N GLY A 119 -17.11 -6.48 27.01
CA GLY A 119 -17.05 -7.07 28.35
C GLY A 119 -16.34 -8.43 28.41
N HIS A 120 -15.77 -8.89 27.30
CA HIS A 120 -14.96 -10.11 27.20
C HIS A 120 -13.95 -10.00 26.07
N LYS A 121 -12.88 -10.81 26.09
CA LYS A 121 -11.91 -10.88 25.01
C LYS A 121 -12.60 -11.33 23.71
N PRO A 122 -12.41 -10.63 22.58
CA PRO A 122 -13.00 -11.03 21.31
C PRO A 122 -12.66 -12.47 20.94
N ALA A 123 -13.67 -13.24 20.56
CA ALA A 123 -13.47 -14.58 20.03
C ALA A 123 -13.04 -14.56 18.56
N PRO A 124 -12.45 -15.64 18.01
CA PRO A 124 -12.08 -15.69 16.59
C PRO A 124 -13.21 -15.34 15.62
N LYS A 125 -14.45 -15.65 15.96
CA LYS A 125 -15.65 -15.28 15.18
C LYS A 125 -15.92 -13.77 15.16
N GLU A 126 -15.36 -13.02 16.11
CA GLU A 126 -15.48 -11.57 16.24
C GLU A 126 -14.28 -10.84 15.63
N MET A 127 -13.41 -11.56 14.93
CA MET A 127 -12.22 -11.04 14.28
C MET A 127 -12.51 -9.82 13.38
N GLY A 128 -13.69 -9.78 12.73
CA GLY A 128 -14.08 -8.65 11.88
C GLY A 128 -14.16 -7.32 12.63
N LEU A 129 -14.59 -7.31 13.89
CA LEU A 129 -14.63 -6.12 14.74
C LEU A 129 -13.23 -5.61 15.05
N VAL A 130 -12.33 -6.53 15.39
CA VAL A 130 -10.91 -6.21 15.68
C VAL A 130 -10.22 -5.71 14.42
N MET A 131 -10.42 -6.37 13.28
CA MET A 131 -9.85 -5.95 11.99
C MET A 131 -10.26 -4.53 11.63
N LYS A 132 -11.53 -4.18 11.79
CA LYS A 132 -12.06 -2.85 11.54
C LYS A 132 -11.40 -1.80 12.44
N ALA A 133 -11.26 -2.11 13.73
CA ALA A 133 -10.60 -1.22 14.70
C ALA A 133 -9.11 -1.02 14.36
N VAL A 134 -8.40 -2.07 13.98
CA VAL A 134 -6.99 -1.99 13.55
C VAL A 134 -6.85 -1.13 12.30
N GLN A 135 -7.71 -1.32 11.31
CA GLN A 135 -7.69 -0.53 10.07
C GLN A 135 -7.91 0.96 10.37
N ALA A 136 -8.85 1.30 11.23
CA ALA A 136 -9.07 2.69 11.63
C ALA A 136 -7.85 3.31 12.32
N LYS A 137 -7.16 2.56 13.18
CA LYS A 137 -5.92 3.00 13.84
C LYS A 137 -4.76 3.19 12.86
N ILE A 138 -4.61 2.30 11.89
CA ILE A 138 -3.61 2.42 10.82
C ILE A 138 -3.84 3.71 10.02
N GLN A 139 -5.07 3.98 9.62
CA GLN A 139 -5.44 5.20 8.90
C GLN A 139 -5.17 6.46 9.73
N ALA A 140 -5.54 6.44 11.02
CA ALA A 140 -5.31 7.57 11.92
C ALA A 140 -3.82 7.86 12.15
N SER A 141 -2.95 6.85 12.08
CA SER A 141 -1.50 7.01 12.21
C SER A 141 -0.84 7.62 10.96
N GLY A 142 -1.57 7.70 9.84
CA GLY A 142 -1.01 8.12 8.55
C GLY A 142 -0.06 7.11 7.91
N ALA A 143 0.08 5.92 8.47
CA ALA A 143 0.91 4.84 7.96
C ALA A 143 0.08 3.82 7.15
N ARG A 144 0.71 2.77 6.68
CA ARG A 144 0.06 1.65 5.99
C ARG A 144 0.56 0.31 6.50
N ALA A 145 -0.21 -0.73 6.29
CA ALA A 145 0.19 -2.10 6.59
C ALA A 145 -0.44 -3.07 5.57
N GLU A 146 0.24 -4.18 5.32
CA GLU A 146 -0.31 -5.24 4.45
C GLU A 146 -1.45 -5.97 5.16
N GLY A 147 -2.58 -6.12 4.46
CA GLY A 147 -3.76 -6.79 5.00
C GLY A 147 -3.49 -8.22 5.49
N LYS A 148 -2.62 -8.96 4.80
CA LYS A 148 -2.21 -10.32 5.19
C LYS A 148 -1.49 -10.33 6.55
N VAL A 149 -0.54 -9.41 6.76
CA VAL A 149 0.21 -9.31 8.03
C VAL A 149 -0.72 -8.89 9.16
N VAL A 150 -1.61 -7.92 8.92
CA VAL A 150 -2.62 -7.49 9.89
C VAL A 150 -3.50 -8.67 10.30
N SER A 151 -4.02 -9.43 9.33
CA SER A 151 -4.86 -10.60 9.56
C SER A 151 -4.16 -11.67 10.40
N GLU A 152 -2.89 -11.97 10.10
CA GLU A 152 -2.09 -12.94 10.85
C GLU A 152 -1.86 -12.50 12.30
N LEU A 153 -1.53 -11.22 12.53
CA LEU A 153 -1.33 -10.69 13.87
C LEU A 153 -2.62 -10.66 14.69
N VAL A 154 -3.74 -10.31 14.07
CA VAL A 154 -5.06 -10.34 14.74
C VAL A 154 -5.43 -11.78 15.12
N LYS A 155 -5.27 -12.74 14.23
CA LYS A 155 -5.50 -14.17 14.52
C LYS A 155 -4.64 -14.63 15.70
N ALA A 156 -3.36 -14.32 15.70
CA ALA A 156 -2.44 -14.68 16.78
C ALA A 156 -2.85 -14.04 18.12
N ALA A 157 -3.26 -12.79 18.11
CA ALA A 157 -3.73 -12.08 19.31
C ALA A 157 -5.02 -12.68 19.89
N LEU A 158 -5.95 -13.13 19.05
CA LEU A 158 -7.21 -13.72 19.45
C LEU A 158 -7.09 -15.20 19.88
N ALA A 159 -6.07 -15.89 19.41
CA ALA A 159 -5.81 -17.29 19.76
C ALA A 159 -5.15 -17.48 21.14
N GLY A 160 -4.54 -16.43 21.68
CA GLY A 160 -3.79 -16.45 22.94
C GLY A 160 -4.61 -16.29 24.21
#